data_9fc01c00fc3f0e590b6fb5e9035cc7e3
#
_entry.id   9fc01c00fc3f0e590b6fb5e9035cc7e3
#
_cell.length_a   1.000
_cell.length_b   1.000
_cell.length_c   1.000
_cell.angle_alpha   90.00
_cell.angle_beta   90.00
_cell.angle_gamma   90.00
#
_symmetry.space_group_name_H-M   'P 1'
#
loop_
_entity.id
_entity.type
_entity.pdbx_description
1 polymer ?
#
loop_
_entity_poly.entity_id
_entity_poly.type
_entity_poly.pdbx_seq_one_letter_code
_entity_poly.pdbx_strand_id
1 'polypeptide(L)'
;MTQISTISDEQSFLLDSILDLLLSQKISNLKVLNLQSDQFHDCVIIGSANSMIQMNSVIKKIKNDLNISEFIHEGENSSWLLISIKGILLQMFTEESREYYNIDDIYFDSETLYQYG
;
A
#
# COMPACT_ATOMS: atom_id res chain seq x y z
N MET A 1 1.63 -22.89 8.92
CA MET A 1 1.72 -22.52 8.31
C MET A 1 2.21 -22.26 7.57
N THR A 2 2.50 -22.17 7.34
CA THR A 2 2.85 -21.82 6.77
C THR A 2 2.97 -21.10 5.99
N GLN A 3 3.36 -20.52 5.88
CA GLN A 3 3.46 -19.86 5.12
C GLN A 3 4.23 -19.65 4.35
N ILE A 4 4.35 -19.67 3.79
CA ILE A 4 4.86 -19.54 2.79
C ILE A 4 5.06 -18.35 2.32
N SER A 5 4.95 -17.55 2.77
CA SER A 5 5.04 -16.24 2.41
C SER A 5 6.43 -15.79 2.13
N THR A 6 6.61 -14.96 1.14
CA THR A 6 7.87 -14.33 0.87
C THR A 6 8.13 -13.19 1.85
N ILE A 7 7.17 -12.92 2.72
CA ILE A 7 7.26 -11.81 3.67
C ILE A 7 8.08 -12.23 4.89
N SER A 8 9.17 -11.54 5.15
CA SER A 8 9.99 -11.78 6.34
C SER A 8 9.35 -11.18 7.59
N ASP A 9 9.89 -11.51 8.76
CA ASP A 9 9.40 -10.95 10.01
C ASP A 9 9.56 -9.44 10.05
N GLU A 10 10.66 -8.93 9.52
CA GLU A 10 10.90 -7.49 9.44
C GLU A 10 9.88 -6.81 8.55
N GLN A 11 9.58 -7.42 7.40
CA GLN A 11 8.57 -6.88 6.50
C GLN A 11 7.19 -6.94 7.13
N SER A 12 6.90 -8.00 7.88
CA SER A 12 5.63 -8.15 8.55
C SER A 12 5.41 -7.01 9.56
N PHE A 13 6.44 -6.69 10.32
CA PHE A 13 6.39 -5.59 11.27
C PHE A 13 6.20 -4.25 10.54
N LEU A 14 6.95 -4.04 9.47
CA LEU A 14 6.84 -2.82 8.67
C LEU A 14 5.47 -2.71 8.04
N LEU A 15 4.94 -3.82 7.50
CA LEU A 15 3.62 -3.87 6.91
C LEU A 15 2.56 -3.46 7.92
N ASP A 16 2.62 -4.02 9.14
CA ASP A 16 1.67 -3.67 10.18
C ASP A 16 1.75 -2.20 10.54
N SER A 17 2.97 -1.65 10.62
CA SER A 17 3.16 -0.23 10.93
C SER A 17 2.56 0.66 9.84
N ILE A 18 2.75 0.29 8.58
CA ILE A 18 2.18 1.04 7.46
C ILE A 18 0.66 0.96 7.49
N LEU A 19 0.10 -0.23 7.72
CA LEU A 19 -1.35 -0.39 7.79
C LEU A 19 -1.96 0.44 8.91
N ASP A 20 -1.34 0.44 10.08
CA ASP A 20 -1.81 1.24 11.21
C ASP A 20 -1.80 2.72 10.84
N LEU A 21 -0.75 3.17 10.17
CA LEU A 21 -0.64 4.56 9.74
C LEU A 21 -1.75 4.90 8.76
N LEU A 22 -1.98 4.03 7.77
CA LEU A 22 -3.02 4.27 6.76
C LEU A 22 -4.40 4.33 7.40
N LEU A 23 -4.69 3.43 8.34
CA LEU A 23 -5.96 3.45 9.04
C LEU A 23 -6.12 4.73 9.86
N SER A 24 -5.05 5.19 10.50
CA SER A 24 -5.09 6.44 11.28
C SER A 24 -5.34 7.65 10.38
N GLN A 25 -4.94 7.57 9.12
CA GLN A 25 -5.16 8.62 8.14
C GLN A 25 -6.49 8.45 7.40
N LYS A 26 -7.30 7.49 7.82
CA LYS A 26 -8.63 7.22 7.26
C LYS A 26 -8.60 6.79 5.80
N ILE A 27 -7.55 6.14 5.40
CA ILE A 27 -7.49 5.47 4.11
C ILE A 27 -8.44 4.28 4.19
N SER A 28 -9.27 4.09 3.20
CA SER A 28 -10.33 3.08 3.24
C SER A 28 -10.13 1.98 2.20
N ASN A 29 -10.94 0.94 2.31
CA ASN A 29 -10.92 -0.20 1.38
C ASN A 29 -9.52 -0.73 1.15
N LEU A 30 -8.81 -0.98 2.27
CA LEU A 30 -7.46 -1.48 2.24
C LEU A 30 -7.42 -2.97 1.90
N LYS A 31 -6.52 -3.32 0.99
CA LYS A 31 -6.23 -4.71 0.66
C LYS A 31 -4.72 -4.89 0.63
N VAL A 32 -4.25 -6.00 1.16
CA VAL A 32 -2.85 -6.41 1.02
C VAL A 32 -2.85 -7.71 0.24
N LEU A 33 -2.15 -7.72 -0.88
CA LEU A 33 -2.14 -8.86 -1.78
C LEU A 33 -0.71 -9.38 -1.93
N ASN A 34 -0.60 -10.70 -2.07
CA ASN A 34 0.69 -11.36 -2.23
C ASN A 34 1.17 -11.25 -3.69
N LEU A 35 2.39 -10.80 -3.88
CA LEU A 35 2.98 -10.66 -5.21
C LEU A 35 4.08 -11.70 -5.43
N GLN A 36 3.73 -12.97 -5.29
CA GLN A 36 4.70 -14.07 -5.37
C GLN A 36 5.59 -14.06 -6.61
N SER A 37 5.05 -13.64 -7.73
CA SER A 37 5.81 -13.68 -8.98
C SER A 37 6.53 -12.39 -9.32
N ASP A 38 6.42 -11.38 -8.49
CA ASP A 38 7.06 -10.11 -8.75
C ASP A 38 8.51 -10.15 -8.29
N GLN A 39 9.43 -9.59 -9.10
CA GLN A 39 10.84 -9.57 -8.78
C GLN A 39 11.21 -8.52 -7.74
N PHE A 40 10.42 -7.46 -7.66
CA PHE A 40 10.79 -6.28 -6.88
C PHE A 40 10.01 -6.10 -5.59
N HIS A 41 8.82 -6.66 -5.53
CA HIS A 41 7.93 -6.48 -4.38
C HIS A 41 7.33 -7.79 -3.94
N ASP A 42 7.20 -7.95 -2.63
CA ASP A 42 6.63 -9.17 -2.05
C ASP A 42 5.12 -9.03 -1.85
N CYS A 43 4.64 -7.82 -1.66
CA CYS A 43 3.22 -7.57 -1.51
C CYS A 43 2.87 -6.17 -1.99
N VAL A 44 1.58 -5.97 -2.26
CA VAL A 44 1.05 -4.66 -2.62
C VAL A 44 -0.05 -4.31 -1.64
N ILE A 45 -0.07 -3.05 -1.22
CA ILE A 45 -1.16 -2.50 -0.42
C ILE A 45 -1.93 -1.58 -1.34
N ILE A 46 -3.25 -1.77 -1.42
CA ILE A 46 -4.12 -0.91 -2.21
C ILE A 46 -5.09 -0.23 -1.26
N GLY A 47 -5.23 1.09 -1.37
CA GLY A 47 -6.13 1.83 -0.52
C GLY A 47 -6.77 2.99 -1.26
N SER A 48 -7.91 3.44 -0.74
CA SER A 48 -8.66 4.57 -1.29
C SER A 48 -8.55 5.75 -0.35
N ALA A 49 -8.30 6.93 -0.92
CA ALA A 49 -8.23 8.18 -0.17
C ALA A 49 -9.38 9.08 -0.57
N ASN A 50 -9.75 10.00 0.32
CA ASN A 50 -10.81 10.96 0.04
C ASN A 50 -10.33 12.13 -0.81
N SER A 51 -9.03 12.39 -0.81
CA SER A 51 -8.48 13.53 -1.54
C SER A 51 -7.00 13.32 -1.83
N MET A 52 -6.47 14.10 -2.76
CA MET A 52 -5.05 14.08 -3.06
C MET A 52 -4.23 14.63 -1.89
N ILE A 53 -4.79 15.55 -1.14
CA ILE A 53 -4.13 16.11 0.04
C ILE A 53 -3.90 15.01 1.07
N GLN A 54 -4.93 14.19 1.29
CA GLN A 54 -4.85 13.07 2.22
C GLN A 54 -3.78 12.07 1.78
N MET A 55 -3.73 11.75 0.48
CA MET A 55 -2.72 10.86 -0.04
C MET A 55 -1.31 11.41 0.16
N ASN A 56 -1.11 12.68 -0.17
CA ASN A 56 0.20 13.30 -0.04
C ASN A 56 0.69 13.36 1.41
N SER A 57 -0.24 13.49 2.35
CA SER A 57 0.13 13.54 3.76
C SER A 57 0.74 12.23 4.24
N VAL A 58 0.40 11.12 3.59
CA VAL A 58 0.95 9.80 3.95
C VAL A 58 2.47 9.78 3.73
N ILE A 59 2.95 10.44 2.69
CA ILE A 59 4.39 10.52 2.42
C ILE A 59 5.11 11.13 3.63
N LYS A 60 4.60 12.25 4.13
CA LYS A 60 5.18 12.93 5.28
C LYS A 60 5.10 12.08 6.53
N LYS A 61 3.97 11.40 6.72
CA LYS A 61 3.79 10.54 7.89
C LYS A 61 4.75 9.36 7.89
N ILE A 62 5.00 8.77 6.73
CA ILE A 62 5.98 7.69 6.64
C ILE A 62 7.35 8.18 7.09
N LYS A 63 7.76 9.35 6.60
CA LYS A 63 9.05 9.92 6.97
C LYS A 63 9.13 10.26 8.45
N ASN A 64 8.11 10.89 8.98
CA ASN A 64 8.15 11.43 10.34
C ASN A 64 7.75 10.42 11.41
N ASP A 65 6.65 9.71 11.19
CA ASP A 65 6.10 8.82 12.20
C ASP A 65 6.77 7.44 12.20
N LEU A 66 7.12 6.92 11.03
CA LEU A 66 7.80 5.65 10.91
C LEU A 66 9.31 5.80 10.81
N ASN A 67 9.77 7.05 10.71
CA ASN A 67 11.20 7.36 10.64
C ASN A 67 11.89 6.65 9.48
N ILE A 68 11.21 6.60 8.33
CA ILE A 68 11.74 5.99 7.13
C ILE A 68 11.96 7.08 6.10
N SER A 69 13.19 7.21 5.61
CA SER A 69 13.53 8.22 4.61
C SER A 69 13.93 7.62 3.27
N GLU A 70 14.23 6.33 3.24
CA GLU A 70 14.65 5.69 2.00
C GLU A 70 13.50 4.94 1.33
N PHE A 71 12.80 5.63 0.47
CA PHE A 71 11.76 5.02 -0.33
C PHE A 71 11.55 5.86 -1.59
N ILE A 72 10.94 5.24 -2.59
CA ILE A 72 10.67 5.89 -3.88
C ILE A 72 9.17 6.14 -3.96
N HIS A 73 8.78 7.30 -4.46
CA HIS A 73 7.36 7.56 -4.68
C HIS A 73 7.14 8.29 -6.00
N GLU A 74 5.97 8.07 -6.58
CA GLU A 74 5.54 8.70 -7.82
C GLU A 74 4.06 9.03 -7.72
N GLY A 75 3.64 10.04 -8.47
CA GLY A 75 2.23 10.40 -8.52
C GLY A 75 1.80 11.41 -7.48
N GLU A 76 2.74 12.09 -6.85
CA GLU A 76 2.41 13.14 -5.90
C GLU A 76 1.55 14.18 -6.61
N ASN A 77 0.50 14.65 -5.94
CA ASN A 77 -0.48 15.61 -6.47
C ASN A 77 -1.33 15.04 -7.63
N SER A 78 -1.44 13.72 -7.69
CA SER A 78 -2.31 13.08 -8.68
C SER A 78 -3.30 12.18 -7.96
N SER A 79 -4.20 11.56 -8.73
CA SER A 79 -5.21 10.66 -8.17
C SER A 79 -4.72 9.24 -7.97
N TRP A 80 -3.44 8.99 -8.23
CA TRP A 80 -2.82 7.66 -8.09
C TRP A 80 -1.41 7.85 -7.57
N LEU A 81 -1.20 7.57 -6.30
CA LEU A 81 0.09 7.70 -5.64
C LEU A 81 0.70 6.33 -5.41
N LEU A 82 1.96 6.19 -5.76
CA LEU A 82 2.68 4.93 -5.66
C LEU A 82 3.91 5.13 -4.78
N ILE A 83 4.09 4.27 -3.78
CA ILE A 83 5.23 4.33 -2.87
C ILE A 83 5.85 2.95 -2.78
N SER A 84 7.16 2.85 -3.02
CA SER A 84 7.89 1.58 -2.92
C SER A 84 8.82 1.63 -1.71
N ILE A 85 8.57 0.76 -0.74
CA ILE A 85 9.33 0.71 0.51
C ILE A 85 9.74 -0.73 0.81
N LYS A 86 11.02 -1.04 0.72
CA LYS A 86 11.57 -2.33 1.22
C LYS A 86 10.75 -3.55 0.81
N GLY A 87 10.41 -3.64 -0.45
CA GLY A 87 9.65 -4.78 -0.98
C GLY A 87 8.14 -4.67 -0.84
N ILE A 88 7.65 -3.58 -0.25
CA ILE A 88 6.21 -3.33 -0.15
C ILE A 88 5.85 -2.23 -1.14
N LEU A 89 4.88 -2.52 -2.00
CA LEU A 89 4.38 -1.54 -2.96
C LEU A 89 3.06 -0.99 -2.44
N LEU A 90 3.06 0.28 -2.05
CA LEU A 90 1.85 0.93 -1.57
C LEU A 90 1.25 1.74 -2.70
N GLN A 91 0.00 1.47 -3.03
CA GLN A 91 -0.73 2.22 -4.05
C GLN A 91 -1.99 2.80 -3.46
N MET A 92 -2.13 4.12 -3.58
CA MET A 92 -3.32 4.81 -3.10
C MET A 92 -3.97 5.54 -4.25
N PHE A 93 -5.30 5.55 -4.23
CA PHE A 93 -6.11 6.14 -5.29
C PHE A 93 -7.23 6.95 -4.67
N THR A 94 -7.73 7.93 -5.40
CA THR A 94 -9.06 8.43 -5.07
C THR A 94 -10.03 7.31 -5.43
N GLU A 95 -11.20 7.26 -4.81
CA GLU A 95 -12.18 6.24 -5.12
C GLU A 95 -12.53 6.24 -6.59
N GLU A 96 -12.67 7.41 -7.17
CA GLU A 96 -12.99 7.55 -8.59
C GLU A 96 -11.94 6.93 -9.49
N SER A 97 -10.67 7.18 -9.22
CA SER A 97 -9.61 6.65 -10.08
C SER A 97 -9.44 5.15 -9.89
N ARG A 98 -9.64 4.65 -8.65
CA ARG A 98 -9.56 3.22 -8.38
C ARG A 98 -10.60 2.46 -9.21
N GLU A 99 -11.81 2.98 -9.25
CA GLU A 99 -12.89 2.39 -10.02
C GLU A 99 -12.67 2.57 -11.52
N TYR A 100 -12.29 3.77 -11.91
CA TYR A 100 -12.10 4.10 -13.32
C TYR A 100 -11.06 3.20 -13.99
N TYR A 101 -9.95 2.93 -13.31
CA TYR A 101 -8.88 2.11 -13.84
C TYR A 101 -9.03 0.62 -13.53
N ASN A 102 -10.10 0.24 -12.84
CA ASN A 102 -10.34 -1.16 -12.45
C ASN A 102 -9.12 -1.78 -11.76
N ILE A 103 -8.57 -1.05 -10.81
CA ILE A 103 -7.34 -1.46 -10.14
C ILE A 103 -7.44 -2.85 -9.50
N ASP A 104 -8.58 -3.12 -8.88
CA ASP A 104 -8.76 -4.41 -8.21
C ASP A 104 -8.71 -5.59 -9.17
N ASP A 105 -9.09 -5.37 -10.43
CA ASP A 105 -9.04 -6.42 -11.44
C ASP A 105 -7.63 -6.80 -11.86
N ILE A 106 -6.67 -5.89 -11.67
CA ILE A 106 -5.27 -6.16 -12.00
C ILE A 106 -4.74 -7.31 -11.15
N TYR A 107 -5.24 -7.42 -9.92
CA TYR A 107 -4.76 -8.41 -8.97
C TYR A 107 -5.80 -9.48 -8.65
N PHE A 108 -6.71 -9.74 -9.58
CA PHE A 108 -7.85 -10.63 -9.29
C PHE A 108 -7.46 -12.04 -8.86
N ASP A 109 -6.32 -12.53 -9.32
CA ASP A 109 -5.86 -13.87 -8.98
C ASP A 109 -4.77 -13.88 -7.91
N SER A 110 -4.51 -12.74 -7.28
CA SER A 110 -3.52 -12.66 -6.21
C SER A 110 -4.15 -13.03 -4.88
N GLU A 111 -3.37 -13.69 -4.04
CA GLU A 111 -3.84 -14.06 -2.70
C GLU A 111 -4.03 -12.82 -1.84
N THR A 112 -5.20 -12.70 -1.22
CA THR A 112 -5.48 -11.60 -0.30
C THR A 112 -4.92 -11.95 1.08
N LEU A 113 -3.95 -11.17 1.56
CA LEU A 113 -3.35 -11.37 2.87
C LEU A 113 -4.11 -10.61 3.96
N TYR A 114 -4.76 -9.51 3.60
CA TYR A 114 -5.46 -8.66 4.54
C TYR A 114 -6.47 -7.80 3.79
N GLN A 115 -7.62 -7.56 4.41
CA GLN A 115 -8.63 -6.70 3.82
C GLN A 115 -9.39 -5.98 4.93
N TYR A 116 -9.60 -4.68 4.76
CA TYR A 116 -10.32 -3.87 5.73
C TYR A 116 -11.17 -2.83 5.01
N GLY A 117 -12.42 -2.77 5.41
CA GLY A 117 -13.35 -1.78 4.87
C GLY A 117 -13.96 -2.21 3.59
#